data_b3a0d19c0680cc9d42f7ecd73c25cfe7
#
_entry.id   b3a0d19c0680cc9d42f7ecd73c25cfe7
#
_cell.length_a   1.000
_cell.length_b   1.000
_cell.length_c   1.000
_cell.angle_alpha   90.00
_cell.angle_beta   90.00
_cell.angle_gamma   90.00
#
_symmetry.space_group_name_H-M   'P 1'
#
loop_
_entity.id
_entity.type
_entity.pdbx_description
1 polymer ?
#
loop_
_entity_poly.entity_id
_entity_poly.type
_entity_poly.pdbx_seq_one_letter_code
_entity_poly.pdbx_strand_id
1 'polypeptide(L)'
;VARNTPSTCTAAALGVSAVYANRDYAPAAIARDAEVERRTASAEFLDFKDQVIFERGEVMTQGGTPFSVFTPYKNAWLKKLDPTDLRAWPVADYAAHLAPPRSAESLPTLRDIGFEKTDLAELGLPTGMSGAQALFRDFIERIDDYAATRDFPAIAGTSGLSPHLRFGTI
;
A
#
# COMPACT_ATOMS: atom_id res chain seq x y z
N VAL A 1 14.30 20.30 15.53
CA VAL A 1 12.95 20.78 15.85
C VAL A 1 12.00 19.65 15.52
N ALA A 2 11.47 18.96 16.54
CA ALA A 2 10.50 17.88 16.35
C ALA A 2 9.21 18.51 15.80
N ARG A 3 8.94 18.30 14.52
CA ARG A 3 7.65 18.65 13.93
C ARG A 3 6.61 17.73 14.55
N ASN A 4 5.58 18.28 15.17
CA ASN A 4 4.41 17.51 15.58
C ASN A 4 3.91 16.76 14.36
N THR A 5 3.91 15.43 14.43
CA THR A 5 3.33 14.64 13.36
C THR A 5 1.84 14.95 13.33
N PRO A 6 1.24 15.27 12.17
CA PRO A 6 -0.17 15.63 12.08
C PRO A 6 -1.11 14.64 12.78
N SER A 7 -0.78 13.35 12.74
CA SER A 7 -1.53 12.24 13.33
C SER A 7 -1.75 12.38 14.84
N THR A 8 -0.74 12.83 15.60
CA THR A 8 -0.84 12.95 17.07
C THR A 8 -1.71 14.13 17.49
N CYS A 9 -1.62 15.25 16.77
CA CYS A 9 -2.48 16.40 17.00
C CYS A 9 -3.93 16.08 16.67
N THR A 10 -4.16 15.34 15.61
CA THR A 10 -5.51 14.94 15.16
C THR A 10 -6.15 13.98 16.17
N ALA A 11 -5.45 12.96 16.65
CA ALA A 11 -5.95 12.01 17.64
C ALA A 11 -6.41 12.72 18.93
N ALA A 12 -5.59 13.65 19.45
CA ALA A 12 -5.96 14.42 20.64
C ALA A 12 -7.17 15.33 20.38
N ALA A 13 -7.20 16.04 19.25
CA ALA A 13 -8.32 16.94 18.88
C ALA A 13 -9.63 16.20 18.68
N LEU A 14 -9.58 14.95 18.22
CA LEU A 14 -10.74 14.09 18.00
C LEU A 14 -11.17 13.34 19.26
N GLY A 15 -10.33 13.26 20.29
CA GLY A 15 -10.60 12.52 21.52
C GLY A 15 -10.80 11.02 21.27
N VAL A 16 -10.01 10.44 20.36
CA VAL A 16 -10.16 9.04 19.98
C VAL A 16 -9.67 8.10 21.08
N SER A 17 -10.28 6.92 21.21
CA SER A 17 -9.84 5.88 22.13
C SER A 17 -8.73 5.00 21.54
N ALA A 18 -8.66 4.90 20.22
CA ALA A 18 -7.64 4.11 19.52
C ALA A 18 -7.22 4.73 18.19
N VAL A 19 -5.99 4.46 17.80
CA VAL A 19 -5.40 4.76 16.49
C VAL A 19 -5.06 3.45 15.81
N TYR A 20 -5.59 3.23 14.62
CA TYR A 20 -5.33 2.05 13.81
C TYR A 20 -4.38 2.42 12.68
N ALA A 21 -3.38 1.60 12.44
CA ALA A 21 -2.40 1.80 11.37
C ALA A 21 -2.05 0.48 10.69
N ASN A 22 -1.63 0.56 9.43
CA ASN A 22 -1.04 -0.56 8.73
C ASN A 22 0.48 -0.52 8.89
N ARG A 23 1.09 -1.68 9.18
CA ARG A 23 2.53 -1.81 9.33
C ARG A 23 3.27 -1.51 8.04
N ASP A 24 4.37 -0.80 8.18
CA ASP A 24 5.37 -0.66 7.14
C ASP A 24 6.69 -1.29 7.63
N TYR A 25 7.47 -1.86 6.71
CA TYR A 25 8.69 -2.59 7.04
C TYR A 25 9.96 -1.80 6.76
N ALA A 26 9.85 -0.60 6.20
CA ALA A 26 10.98 0.29 6.02
C ALA A 26 11.48 0.81 7.38
N PRO A 27 12.79 0.86 7.64
CA PRO A 27 13.33 1.30 8.94
C PRO A 27 12.83 2.67 9.38
N ALA A 28 12.71 3.61 8.45
CA ALA A 28 12.19 4.95 8.74
C ALA A 28 10.71 4.95 9.12
N ALA A 29 9.91 4.07 8.52
CA ALA A 29 8.50 3.92 8.84
C ALA A 29 8.30 3.28 10.21
N ILE A 30 9.05 2.22 10.51
CA ILE A 30 9.05 1.59 11.84
C ILE A 30 9.39 2.61 12.93
N ALA A 31 10.44 3.43 12.73
CA ALA A 31 10.81 4.47 13.67
C ALA A 31 9.73 5.56 13.82
N ARG A 32 9.08 5.94 12.71
CA ARG A 32 7.95 6.88 12.72
C ARG A 32 6.78 6.32 13.54
N ASP A 33 6.40 5.06 13.30
CA ASP A 33 5.24 4.46 13.92
C ASP A 33 5.46 4.27 15.43
N ALA A 34 6.64 3.85 15.85
CA ALA A 34 7.04 3.82 17.27
C ALA A 34 7.00 5.22 17.93
N GLU A 35 7.35 6.28 17.21
CA GLU A 35 7.25 7.63 17.72
C GLU A 35 5.79 8.12 17.80
N VAL A 36 4.93 7.73 16.84
CA VAL A 36 3.50 8.01 16.90
C VAL A 36 2.87 7.32 18.11
N GLU A 37 3.11 6.03 18.30
CA GLU A 37 2.63 5.25 19.44
C GLU A 37 3.03 5.94 20.76
N ARG A 38 4.29 6.28 20.91
CA ARG A 38 4.80 6.96 22.13
C ARG A 38 4.10 8.31 22.40
N ARG A 39 3.72 9.05 21.35
CA ARG A 39 3.07 10.36 21.46
C ARG A 39 1.56 10.29 21.63
N THR A 40 0.95 9.18 21.27
CA THR A 40 -0.50 8.97 21.41
C THR A 40 -0.85 8.22 22.69
N ALA A 41 -0.08 8.38 23.76
CA ALA A 41 -0.23 7.67 25.03
C ALA A 41 -1.63 7.77 25.69
N SER A 42 -2.49 8.69 25.23
CA SER A 42 -3.89 8.80 25.64
C SER A 42 -4.88 7.92 24.84
N ALA A 43 -4.40 7.25 23.79
CA ALA A 43 -5.17 6.36 22.96
C ALA A 43 -4.36 5.08 22.69
N GLU A 44 -5.06 3.95 22.54
CA GLU A 44 -4.42 2.69 22.19
C GLU A 44 -3.88 2.77 20.75
N PHE A 45 -2.64 2.32 20.51
CA PHE A 45 -2.10 2.22 19.15
C PHE A 45 -2.13 0.76 18.70
N LEU A 46 -2.88 0.50 17.62
CA LEU A 46 -3.11 -0.83 17.08
C LEU A 46 -2.59 -0.89 15.65
N ASP A 47 -1.59 -1.70 15.41
CA ASP A 47 -1.02 -1.89 14.09
C ASP A 47 -1.33 -3.28 13.51
N PHE A 48 -1.58 -3.33 12.20
CA PHE A 48 -2.01 -4.54 11.51
C PHE A 48 -1.19 -4.78 10.26
N LYS A 49 -1.05 -6.05 9.91
CA LYS A 49 -0.52 -6.48 8.62
C LYS A 49 -1.52 -6.11 7.52
N ASP A 50 -1.04 -5.46 6.46
CA ASP A 50 -1.89 -5.09 5.33
C ASP A 50 -1.15 -5.15 3.98
N GLN A 51 -0.03 -4.45 3.83
CA GLN A 51 0.66 -4.33 2.54
C GLN A 51 1.43 -5.58 2.08
N VAL A 52 1.40 -6.65 2.84
CA VAL A 52 2.00 -7.95 2.49
C VAL A 52 1.06 -9.09 2.88
N ILE A 53 1.02 -10.16 2.11
CA ILE A 53 0.27 -11.38 2.47
C ILE A 53 0.95 -12.09 3.63
N PHE A 54 2.27 -12.27 3.57
CA PHE A 54 3.06 -12.85 4.64
C PHE A 54 4.11 -11.88 5.15
N GLU A 55 4.14 -11.68 6.45
CA GLU A 55 5.13 -10.86 7.12
C GLU A 55 6.50 -11.55 7.23
N ARG A 56 7.47 -10.77 7.65
CA ARG A 56 8.80 -11.25 8.00
C ARG A 56 8.72 -12.35 9.05
N GLY A 57 9.30 -13.52 8.74
CA GLY A 57 9.27 -14.69 9.61
C GLY A 57 8.07 -15.64 9.40
N GLU A 58 7.07 -15.26 8.60
CA GLU A 58 5.94 -16.14 8.31
C GLU A 58 6.24 -17.20 7.25
N VAL A 59 7.24 -16.97 6.37
CA VAL A 59 7.71 -17.93 5.36
C VAL A 59 9.18 -18.20 5.59
N MET A 60 9.49 -19.31 6.25
CA MET A 60 10.84 -19.70 6.68
C MET A 60 11.21 -21.07 6.14
N THR A 61 12.50 -21.39 6.15
CA THR A 61 12.98 -22.76 5.90
C THR A 61 12.52 -23.71 7.00
N GLN A 62 12.64 -25.01 6.77
CA GLN A 62 12.34 -26.02 7.82
C GLN A 62 13.21 -25.84 9.08
N GLY A 63 14.41 -25.28 8.94
CA GLY A 63 15.29 -24.95 10.06
C GLY A 63 14.99 -23.63 10.75
N GLY A 64 13.89 -22.92 10.41
CA GLY A 64 13.49 -21.66 11.04
C GLY A 64 14.36 -20.46 10.63
N THR A 65 15.07 -20.54 9.51
CA THR A 65 15.88 -19.44 8.98
C THR A 65 15.26 -18.85 7.71
N PRO A 66 15.52 -17.58 7.40
CA PRO A 66 15.09 -16.99 6.14
C PRO A 66 15.67 -17.74 4.93
N PHE A 67 14.92 -17.76 3.84
CA PHE A 67 15.43 -18.25 2.57
C PHE A 67 16.47 -17.28 1.99
N SER A 68 17.61 -17.79 1.54
CA SER A 68 18.65 -17.02 0.84
C SER A 68 18.50 -17.04 -0.69
N VAL A 69 17.64 -17.92 -1.21
CA VAL A 69 17.42 -18.11 -2.66
C VAL A 69 15.94 -17.92 -2.97
N PHE A 70 15.63 -17.19 -4.05
CA PHE A 70 14.26 -16.82 -4.41
C PHE A 70 13.36 -18.00 -4.76
N THR A 71 13.86 -18.97 -5.56
CA THR A 71 12.99 -20.06 -6.05
C THR A 71 12.43 -20.95 -4.92
N PRO A 72 13.22 -21.42 -3.96
CA PRO A 72 12.69 -22.14 -2.80
C PRO A 72 11.73 -21.28 -1.95
N TYR A 73 12.04 -20.00 -1.77
CA TYR A 73 11.15 -19.05 -1.09
C TYR A 73 9.80 -18.94 -1.79
N LYS A 74 9.81 -18.67 -3.10
CA LYS A 74 8.59 -18.59 -3.92
C LYS A 74 7.74 -19.86 -3.78
N ASN A 75 8.36 -21.03 -3.87
CA ASN A 75 7.63 -22.29 -3.77
C ASN A 75 7.02 -22.50 -2.39
N ALA A 76 7.72 -22.15 -1.32
CA ALA A 76 7.20 -22.20 0.05
C ALA A 76 6.07 -21.18 0.25
N TRP A 77 6.22 -19.99 -0.30
CA TRP A 77 5.23 -18.92 -0.25
C TRP A 77 3.92 -19.34 -0.95
N LEU A 78 4.01 -19.84 -2.20
CA LEU A 78 2.86 -20.31 -2.95
C LEU A 78 2.16 -21.53 -2.29
N LYS A 79 2.94 -22.41 -1.68
CA LYS A 79 2.38 -23.56 -0.94
C LYS A 79 1.62 -23.13 0.31
N LYS A 80 2.04 -22.05 0.95
CA LYS A 80 1.42 -21.51 2.15
C LYS A 80 0.16 -20.69 1.85
N LEU A 81 0.06 -20.14 0.64
CA LEU A 81 -1.05 -19.26 0.24
C LEU A 81 -2.38 -20.01 0.31
N ASP A 82 -3.32 -19.43 1.04
CA ASP A 82 -4.69 -19.93 1.18
C ASP A 82 -5.67 -18.93 0.53
N PRO A 83 -6.82 -19.39 -0.01
CA PRO A 83 -7.84 -18.49 -0.56
C PRO A 83 -8.30 -17.38 0.39
N THR A 84 -8.24 -17.59 1.71
CA THR A 84 -8.58 -16.57 2.71
C THR A 84 -7.58 -15.42 2.74
N ASP A 85 -6.32 -15.65 2.36
CA ASP A 85 -5.28 -14.62 2.27
C ASP A 85 -5.54 -13.63 1.12
N LEU A 86 -6.34 -14.04 0.12
CA LEU A 86 -6.70 -13.24 -1.05
C LEU A 86 -8.10 -12.62 -0.94
N ARG A 87 -8.78 -12.84 0.18
CA ARG A 87 -10.14 -12.36 0.38
C ARG A 87 -10.16 -10.84 0.51
N ALA A 88 -11.02 -10.19 -0.26
CA ALA A 88 -11.32 -8.78 -0.08
C ALA A 88 -12.10 -8.56 1.24
N TRP A 89 -11.71 -7.53 2.01
CA TRP A 89 -12.44 -7.13 3.20
C TRP A 89 -13.68 -6.31 2.81
N PRO A 90 -14.86 -6.60 3.36
CA PRO A 90 -16.11 -5.92 2.99
C PRO A 90 -16.22 -4.55 3.67
N VAL A 91 -15.30 -3.63 3.38
CA VAL A 91 -15.22 -2.31 4.02
C VAL A 91 -16.50 -1.50 3.81
N ALA A 92 -17.17 -1.67 2.68
CA ALA A 92 -18.41 -0.97 2.38
C ALA A 92 -19.54 -1.29 3.37
N ASP A 93 -19.56 -2.51 3.91
CA ASP A 93 -20.60 -2.94 4.88
C ASP A 93 -20.49 -2.18 6.22
N TYR A 94 -19.33 -1.59 6.48
CA TYR A 94 -19.05 -0.83 7.70
C TYR A 94 -19.12 0.68 7.50
N ALA A 95 -19.47 1.18 6.31
CA ALA A 95 -19.53 2.60 6.01
C ALA A 95 -20.43 3.40 6.96
N ALA A 96 -21.51 2.79 7.47
CA ALA A 96 -22.42 3.41 8.43
C ALA A 96 -21.76 3.71 9.80
N HIS A 97 -20.62 3.10 10.11
CA HIS A 97 -19.87 3.34 11.36
C HIS A 97 -18.85 4.47 11.23
N LEU A 98 -18.65 5.01 10.03
CA LEU A 98 -17.76 6.15 9.82
C LEU A 98 -18.35 7.41 10.46
N ALA A 99 -17.52 8.12 11.20
CA ALA A 99 -17.91 9.42 11.75
C ALA A 99 -18.14 10.44 10.62
N PRO A 100 -19.12 11.36 10.78
CA PRO A 100 -19.30 12.43 9.81
C PRO A 100 -18.05 13.32 9.76
N PRO A 101 -17.70 13.88 8.58
CA PRO A 101 -16.58 14.79 8.47
C PRO A 101 -16.80 16.03 9.35
N ARG A 102 -15.76 16.44 10.08
CA ARG A 102 -15.85 17.61 11.00
C ARG A 102 -15.65 18.95 10.31
N SER A 103 -14.99 18.95 9.17
CA SER A 103 -14.76 20.13 8.34
C SER A 103 -14.87 19.79 6.86
N ALA A 104 -15.23 20.80 6.06
CA ALA A 104 -15.23 20.73 4.61
C ALA A 104 -13.90 21.27 4.04
N GLU A 105 -12.78 21.00 4.69
CA GLU A 105 -11.47 21.44 4.19
C GLU A 105 -11.19 20.79 2.84
N SER A 106 -10.73 21.60 1.90
CA SER A 106 -10.31 21.10 0.60
C SER A 106 -9.01 20.29 0.74
N LEU A 107 -8.89 19.23 -0.05
CA LEU A 107 -7.63 18.51 -0.13
C LEU A 107 -6.53 19.45 -0.63
N PRO A 108 -5.34 19.45 -0.01
CA PRO A 108 -4.22 20.26 -0.49
C PRO A 108 -3.82 19.84 -1.90
N THR A 109 -3.50 20.81 -2.73
CA THR A 109 -2.93 20.53 -4.05
C THR A 109 -1.45 20.12 -3.91
N LEU A 110 -0.88 19.53 -4.98
CA LEU A 110 0.55 19.23 -5.01
C LEU A 110 1.42 20.47 -4.75
N ARG A 111 1.00 21.63 -5.25
CA ARG A 111 1.69 22.90 -5.03
C ARG A 111 1.67 23.32 -3.56
N ASP A 112 0.55 23.13 -2.88
CA ASP A 112 0.41 23.47 -1.45
C ASP A 112 1.35 22.66 -0.55
N ILE A 113 1.71 21.44 -1.00
CA ILE A 113 2.65 20.57 -0.31
C ILE A 113 4.08 20.63 -0.88
N GLY A 114 4.37 21.61 -1.72
CA GLY A 114 5.72 21.95 -2.19
C GLY A 114 6.20 21.22 -3.44
N PHE A 115 5.30 20.60 -4.21
CA PHE A 115 5.65 20.01 -5.50
C PHE A 115 5.42 21.00 -6.63
N GLU A 116 6.41 21.16 -7.49
CA GLU A 116 6.28 21.91 -8.73
C GLU A 116 5.55 21.09 -9.80
N LYS A 117 4.95 21.79 -10.76
CA LYS A 117 4.33 21.14 -11.92
C LYS A 117 5.42 20.43 -12.74
N THR A 118 5.17 19.18 -13.07
CA THR A 118 6.02 18.37 -13.96
C THR A 118 5.29 18.04 -15.25
N ASP A 119 5.99 17.48 -16.22
CA ASP A 119 5.47 16.96 -17.49
C ASP A 119 4.87 15.54 -17.38
N LEU A 120 4.77 14.98 -16.16
CA LEU A 120 4.22 13.63 -15.95
C LEU A 120 2.82 13.45 -16.54
N ALA A 121 2.02 14.50 -16.56
CA ALA A 121 0.69 14.47 -17.19
C ALA A 121 0.74 14.23 -18.70
N GLU A 122 1.84 14.60 -19.35
CA GLU A 122 2.05 14.42 -20.80
C GLU A 122 2.34 12.97 -21.17
N LEU A 123 2.76 12.17 -20.21
CA LEU A 123 2.97 10.73 -20.41
C LEU A 123 1.66 9.95 -20.62
N GLY A 124 0.51 10.57 -20.40
CA GLY A 124 -0.81 9.97 -20.62
C GLY A 124 -1.07 8.72 -19.79
N LEU A 125 -0.35 8.53 -18.66
CA LEU A 125 -0.55 7.37 -17.79
C LEU A 125 -1.92 7.46 -17.10
N PRO A 126 -2.78 6.45 -17.26
CA PRO A 126 -4.02 6.38 -16.50
C PRO A 126 -3.72 6.38 -15.00
N THR A 127 -4.43 7.18 -14.21
CA THR A 127 -4.17 7.33 -12.77
C THR A 127 -5.28 6.74 -11.90
N GLY A 128 -4.97 6.50 -10.62
CA GLY A 128 -5.92 5.98 -9.65
C GLY A 128 -6.34 4.53 -9.90
N MET A 129 -7.31 4.06 -9.11
CA MET A 129 -7.81 2.67 -9.19
C MET A 129 -8.46 2.37 -10.55
N SER A 130 -9.22 3.31 -11.11
CA SER A 130 -9.85 3.13 -12.43
C SER A 130 -8.84 3.03 -13.55
N GLY A 131 -7.76 3.81 -13.49
CA GLY A 131 -6.64 3.72 -14.43
C GLY A 131 -5.91 2.38 -14.33
N ALA A 132 -5.65 1.91 -13.12
CA ALA A 132 -5.04 0.61 -12.87
C ALA A 132 -5.89 -0.54 -13.44
N GLN A 133 -7.20 -0.51 -13.19
CA GLN A 133 -8.11 -1.52 -13.73
C GLN A 133 -8.21 -1.51 -15.25
N ALA A 134 -8.14 -0.32 -15.88
CA ALA A 134 -8.10 -0.20 -17.32
C ALA A 134 -6.84 -0.83 -17.92
N LEU A 135 -5.67 -0.53 -17.36
CA LEU A 135 -4.39 -1.13 -17.76
C LEU A 135 -4.37 -2.64 -17.55
N PHE A 136 -4.93 -3.12 -16.43
CA PHE A 136 -4.99 -4.55 -16.14
C PHE A 136 -5.85 -5.30 -17.16
N ARG A 137 -7.04 -4.77 -17.49
CA ARG A 137 -7.91 -5.37 -18.50
C ARG A 137 -7.26 -5.42 -19.87
N ASP A 138 -6.65 -4.30 -20.30
CA ASP A 138 -5.90 -4.24 -21.56
C ASP A 138 -4.75 -5.27 -21.59
N PHE A 139 -4.03 -5.42 -20.49
CA PHE A 139 -2.95 -6.38 -20.40
C PHE A 139 -3.43 -7.84 -20.48
N ILE A 140 -4.55 -8.18 -19.84
CA ILE A 140 -5.11 -9.54 -19.88
C ILE A 140 -5.46 -9.97 -21.30
N GLU A 141 -5.94 -9.05 -22.14
CA GLU A 141 -6.29 -9.35 -23.55
C GLU A 141 -5.06 -9.74 -24.40
N ARG A 142 -3.85 -9.38 -23.98
CA ARG A 142 -2.59 -9.62 -24.69
C ARG A 142 -1.53 -10.37 -23.87
N ILE A 143 -1.93 -10.95 -22.74
CA ILE A 143 -1.01 -11.61 -21.80
C ILE A 143 -0.28 -12.81 -22.44
N ASP A 144 -0.89 -13.47 -23.42
CA ASP A 144 -0.30 -14.62 -24.10
C ASP A 144 0.97 -14.25 -24.87
N ASP A 145 1.06 -13.00 -25.35
CA ASP A 145 2.21 -12.47 -26.07
C ASP A 145 3.32 -11.94 -25.12
N TYR A 146 3.06 -11.89 -23.81
CA TYR A 146 3.97 -11.30 -22.84
C TYR A 146 5.39 -11.89 -22.90
N ALA A 147 5.50 -13.20 -22.97
CA ALA A 147 6.81 -13.88 -22.98
C ALA A 147 7.65 -13.51 -24.21
N ALA A 148 7.00 -13.25 -25.34
CA ALA A 148 7.66 -12.90 -26.60
C ALA A 148 7.96 -11.39 -26.74
N THR A 149 7.19 -10.54 -26.05
CA THR A 149 7.21 -9.08 -26.27
C THR A 149 7.86 -8.28 -25.15
N ARG A 150 7.89 -8.79 -23.91
CA ARG A 150 8.32 -8.05 -22.72
C ARG A 150 9.74 -7.48 -22.77
N ASP A 151 10.62 -8.11 -23.52
CA ASP A 151 12.03 -7.73 -23.61
C ASP A 151 12.30 -6.67 -24.71
N PHE A 152 11.27 -6.24 -25.42
CA PHE A 152 11.37 -5.26 -26.52
C PHE A 152 10.70 -3.93 -26.10
N PRO A 153 11.47 -2.90 -25.71
CA PRO A 153 10.91 -1.62 -25.23
C PRO A 153 10.02 -0.89 -26.24
N ALA A 154 10.23 -1.15 -27.54
CA ALA A 154 9.39 -0.56 -28.61
C ALA A 154 8.00 -1.20 -28.74
N ILE A 155 7.76 -2.31 -28.06
CA ILE A 155 6.49 -3.04 -28.08
C ILE A 155 5.79 -2.84 -26.74
N ALA A 156 4.49 -2.55 -26.74
CA ALA A 156 3.68 -2.47 -25.53
C ALA A 156 3.44 -3.87 -24.91
N GLY A 157 4.52 -4.59 -24.61
CA GLY A 157 4.49 -5.98 -24.12
C GLY A 157 4.24 -6.14 -22.63
N THR A 158 4.35 -5.06 -21.84
CA THR A 158 4.19 -5.11 -20.37
C THR A 158 2.86 -4.55 -19.92
N SER A 159 2.48 -4.82 -18.67
CA SER A 159 1.20 -4.35 -18.12
C SER A 159 1.16 -2.84 -17.82
N GLY A 160 2.30 -2.19 -17.67
CA GLY A 160 2.37 -0.80 -17.19
C GLY A 160 1.93 -0.61 -15.73
N LEU A 161 1.69 -1.68 -14.98
CA LEU A 161 1.12 -1.62 -13.61
C LEU A 161 2.12 -1.29 -12.50
N SER A 162 3.42 -1.18 -12.79
CA SER A 162 4.43 -0.93 -11.75
C SER A 162 4.12 0.28 -10.85
N PRO A 163 3.71 1.45 -11.38
CA PRO A 163 3.33 2.58 -10.52
C PRO A 163 2.11 2.25 -9.65
N HIS A 164 1.12 1.56 -10.20
CA HIS A 164 -0.10 1.19 -9.49
C HIS A 164 0.16 0.22 -8.35
N LEU A 165 1.00 -0.82 -8.59
CA LEU A 165 1.45 -1.74 -7.55
C LEU A 165 2.27 -1.03 -6.47
N ARG A 166 3.09 -0.03 -6.87
CA ARG A 166 3.89 0.76 -5.91
C ARG A 166 3.03 1.60 -4.99
N PHE A 167 1.94 2.15 -5.49
CA PHE A 167 1.05 3.05 -4.75
C PHE A 167 -0.24 2.40 -4.25
N GLY A 168 -0.40 1.09 -4.43
CA GLY A 168 -1.56 0.36 -3.94
C GLY A 168 -2.88 0.81 -4.58
N THR A 169 -2.86 1.17 -5.86
CA THR A 169 -4.07 1.53 -6.61
C THR A 169 -4.65 0.37 -7.42
N ILE A 170 -4.06 -0.82 -7.32
CA ILE A 170 -4.53 -2.11 -7.82
C ILE A 170 -4.15 -3.19 -6.84
#